data_ab87d7ced15d7b638b1bfbb15fe0e4ad
#
_entry.id   ab87d7ced15d7b638b1bfbb15fe0e4ad
#
_cell.length_a   1.000
_cell.length_b   1.000
_cell.length_c   1.000
_cell.angle_alpha   90.00
_cell.angle_beta   90.00
_cell.angle_gamma   90.00
#
_symmetry.space_group_name_H-M   'P 1'
#
loop_
_entity.id
_entity.type
_entity.pdbx_description
1 polymer ?
#
loop_
_entity_poly.entity_id
_entity_poly.type
_entity_poly.pdbx_seq_one_letter_code
_entity_poly.pdbx_strand_id
1 'polypeptide(L)'
;MENMKTIAVIESCDTKFKEAKFISDFIKNEGLNALVINTATGPAPSYNYDISREEIAESYGTPWKEMEPKSKGEKIDYMKDAVAAYVVKLYEEGKIDGIISVGGLQNTVMAANAMQKLPIGSRKLWLQL
;
A
#
# COMPACT_ATOMS: atom_id res chain seq x y z
N MET A 1 7.83 23.06 15.45
CA MET A 1 6.60 22.46 14.91
C MET A 1 6.72 20.95 14.95
N GLU A 2 5.76 20.29 15.54
CA GLU A 2 5.79 18.84 15.60
C GLU A 2 5.49 18.25 14.23
N ASN A 3 6.22 17.21 13.87
CA ASN A 3 5.94 16.46 12.65
C ASN A 3 4.75 15.55 12.90
N MET A 4 3.75 15.65 12.04
CA MET A 4 2.62 14.75 12.10
C MET A 4 3.05 13.34 11.72
N LYS A 5 2.49 12.35 12.42
CA LYS A 5 2.72 10.96 12.05
C LYS A 5 2.00 10.64 10.75
N THR A 6 2.59 9.78 9.95
CA THR A 6 2.05 9.36 8.67
C THR A 6 1.73 7.87 8.69
N ILE A 7 0.50 7.54 8.32
CA ILE A 7 0.04 6.15 8.26
C ILE A 7 -0.10 5.75 6.78
N ALA A 8 0.58 4.70 6.40
CA ALA A 8 0.43 4.13 5.06
C ALA A 8 -0.84 3.29 5.01
N VAL A 9 -1.71 3.61 4.06
CA VAL A 9 -2.95 2.85 3.83
C VAL A 9 -2.73 1.98 2.60
N ILE A 10 -2.58 0.68 2.83
CA ILE A 10 -2.33 -0.29 1.75
C ILE A 10 -3.68 -0.85 1.31
N GLU A 11 -4.08 -0.54 0.10
CA GLU A 11 -5.40 -0.91 -0.38
C GLU A 11 -5.44 -1.15 -1.88
N SER A 12 -6.35 -2.04 -2.28
CA SER A 12 -6.60 -2.31 -3.70
C SER A 12 -7.61 -1.29 -4.21
N CYS A 13 -7.12 -0.22 -4.82
CA CYS A 13 -7.94 0.95 -5.15
C CYS A 13 -8.87 0.73 -6.35
N ASP A 14 -8.79 -0.40 -7.04
CA ASP A 14 -9.71 -0.71 -8.13
C ASP A 14 -11.07 -1.19 -7.61
N THR A 15 -11.09 -2.00 -6.53
CA THR A 15 -12.33 -2.54 -5.98
C THR A 15 -12.65 -1.99 -4.59
N LYS A 16 -11.67 -1.51 -3.87
CA LYS A 16 -11.82 -1.06 -2.48
C LYS A 16 -11.50 0.42 -2.28
N PHE A 17 -11.68 1.23 -3.34
CA PHE A 17 -11.34 2.64 -3.24
C PHE A 17 -12.18 3.40 -2.22
N LYS A 18 -13.43 2.99 -2.01
CA LYS A 18 -14.30 3.66 -1.02
C LYS A 18 -13.78 3.45 0.39
N GLU A 19 -13.32 2.24 0.67
CA GLU A 19 -12.74 1.90 1.96
C GLU A 19 -11.42 2.66 2.17
N ALA A 20 -10.59 2.74 1.14
CA ALA A 20 -9.35 3.49 1.20
C ALA A 20 -9.60 4.96 1.48
N LYS A 21 -10.59 5.55 0.80
CA LYS A 21 -10.95 6.94 1.01
C LYS A 21 -11.48 7.18 2.42
N PHE A 22 -12.34 6.29 2.89
CA PHE A 22 -12.92 6.41 4.25
C PHE A 22 -11.80 6.39 5.30
N ILE A 23 -10.88 5.44 5.19
CA ILE A 23 -9.80 5.30 6.14
C ILE A 23 -8.85 6.49 6.07
N SER A 24 -8.52 6.93 4.86
CA SER A 24 -7.67 8.09 4.66
C SER A 24 -8.27 9.34 5.29
N ASP A 25 -9.56 9.58 5.05
CA ASP A 25 -10.26 10.73 5.63
C ASP A 25 -10.33 10.65 7.14
N PHE A 26 -10.58 9.46 7.68
CA PHE A 26 -10.60 9.24 9.13
C PHE A 26 -9.26 9.58 9.76
N ILE A 27 -8.17 9.09 9.16
CA ILE A 27 -6.83 9.34 9.65
C ILE A 27 -6.52 10.84 9.65
N LYS A 28 -6.88 11.52 8.57
CA LYS A 28 -6.65 12.97 8.46
C LYS A 28 -7.48 13.75 9.48
N ASN A 29 -8.69 13.31 9.75
CA ASN A 29 -9.55 13.96 10.74
C ASN A 29 -9.00 13.79 12.17
N GLU A 30 -8.21 12.78 12.41
CA GLU A 30 -7.55 12.55 13.70
C GLU A 30 -6.24 13.31 13.83
N GLY A 31 -5.92 14.18 12.89
CA GLY A 31 -4.70 14.98 12.95
C GLY A 31 -3.45 14.26 12.46
N LEU A 32 -3.60 13.20 11.69
CA LEU A 32 -2.48 12.42 11.14
C LEU A 32 -2.45 12.56 9.64
N ASN A 33 -1.31 12.23 9.04
CA ASN A 33 -1.19 12.13 7.59
C ASN A 33 -1.54 10.73 7.13
N ALA A 34 -2.19 10.62 5.98
CA ALA A 34 -2.47 9.34 5.35
C ALA A 34 -1.78 9.28 3.99
N LEU A 35 -1.10 8.18 3.72
CA LEU A 35 -0.44 7.95 2.45
C LEU A 35 -1.05 6.69 1.83
N VAL A 36 -1.89 6.87 0.82
CA VAL A 36 -2.60 5.75 0.19
C VAL A 36 -1.71 5.10 -0.86
N ILE A 37 -1.47 3.81 -0.68
CA ILE A 37 -0.65 3.00 -1.58
C ILE A 37 -1.57 2.04 -2.34
N ASN A 38 -1.62 2.18 -3.65
CA ASN A 38 -2.45 1.34 -4.50
C ASN A 38 -1.76 0.02 -4.82
N THR A 39 -2.38 -1.08 -4.44
CA THR A 39 -1.87 -2.43 -4.71
C THR A 39 -2.66 -3.17 -5.78
N ALA A 40 -3.56 -2.49 -6.48
CA ALA A 40 -4.40 -3.11 -7.49
C ALA A 40 -3.58 -3.68 -8.64
N THR A 41 -3.94 -4.89 -9.10
CA THR A 41 -3.30 -5.52 -10.26
C THR A 41 -4.23 -5.55 -11.47
N GLY A 42 -5.48 -5.13 -11.29
CA GLY A 42 -6.48 -5.07 -12.35
C GLY A 42 -6.41 -3.79 -13.17
N PRO A 43 -7.51 -3.42 -13.84
CA PRO A 43 -7.56 -2.18 -14.63
C PRO A 43 -7.22 -0.95 -13.79
N ALA A 44 -6.74 0.09 -14.45
CA ALA A 44 -6.36 1.33 -13.76
C ALA A 44 -7.56 1.89 -12.99
N PRO A 45 -7.38 2.20 -11.71
CA PRO A 45 -8.46 2.77 -10.91
C PRO A 45 -8.71 4.22 -11.26
N SER A 46 -9.94 4.66 -11.05
CA SER A 46 -10.32 6.06 -11.23
C SER A 46 -10.17 6.89 -9.96
N TYR A 47 -9.75 6.27 -8.88
CA TYR A 47 -9.64 6.91 -7.58
C TYR A 47 -8.25 7.49 -7.36
N ASN A 48 -8.19 8.63 -6.68
CA ASN A 48 -6.92 9.27 -6.33
C ASN A 48 -6.21 8.50 -5.21
N TYR A 49 -4.95 8.25 -5.44
CA TYR A 49 -4.05 7.61 -4.47
C TYR A 49 -2.71 8.33 -4.51
N ASP A 50 -1.91 8.15 -3.47
CA ASP A 50 -0.65 8.88 -3.35
C ASP A 50 0.50 8.16 -4.04
N ILE A 51 0.52 6.83 -3.98
CA ILE A 51 1.56 6.02 -4.61
C ILE A 51 0.91 4.99 -5.52
N SER A 52 1.28 5.03 -6.79
CA SER A 52 0.70 4.14 -7.80
C SER A 52 1.42 2.79 -7.84
N ARG A 53 0.70 1.79 -8.33
CA ARG A 53 1.29 0.46 -8.56
C ARG A 53 2.41 0.53 -9.59
N GLU A 54 2.28 1.42 -10.56
CA GLU A 54 3.29 1.62 -11.59
C GLU A 54 4.60 2.09 -10.97
N GLU A 55 4.52 3.03 -10.06
CA GLU A 55 5.68 3.54 -9.33
C GLU A 55 6.33 2.46 -8.49
N ILE A 56 5.52 1.66 -7.81
CA ILE A 56 6.01 0.57 -6.97
C ILE A 56 6.71 -0.50 -7.82
N ALA A 57 6.07 -0.93 -8.89
CA ALA A 57 6.64 -1.97 -9.76
C ALA A 57 7.95 -1.51 -10.37
N GLU A 58 7.99 -0.28 -10.86
CA GLU A 58 9.18 0.27 -11.48
C GLU A 58 10.32 0.42 -10.48
N SER A 59 10.02 0.83 -9.26
CA SER A 59 11.04 0.97 -8.21
C SER A 59 11.69 -0.36 -7.84
N TYR A 60 10.95 -1.46 -8.01
CA TYR A 60 11.48 -2.80 -7.72
C TYR A 60 12.21 -3.43 -8.92
N GLY A 61 12.09 -2.82 -10.10
CA GLY A 61 12.88 -3.20 -11.26
C GLY A 61 12.12 -3.51 -12.54
N THR A 62 10.79 -3.56 -12.53
CA THR A 62 10.00 -3.89 -13.71
C THR A 62 8.96 -2.83 -14.01
N PRO A 63 9.03 -2.16 -15.18
CA PRO A 63 8.00 -1.21 -15.57
C PRO A 63 6.65 -1.89 -15.68
N TRP A 64 5.58 -1.18 -15.33
CA TRP A 64 4.24 -1.75 -15.35
C TRP A 64 3.85 -2.25 -16.74
N LYS A 65 4.35 -1.61 -17.77
CA LYS A 65 4.10 -2.03 -19.15
C LYS A 65 4.50 -3.49 -19.37
N GLU A 66 5.57 -3.93 -18.74
CA GLU A 66 6.04 -5.31 -18.83
C GLU A 66 5.26 -6.24 -17.89
N MET A 67 4.60 -5.66 -16.90
CA MET A 67 3.77 -6.43 -15.98
C MET A 67 2.40 -6.74 -16.57
N GLU A 68 1.85 -5.84 -17.37
CA GLU A 68 0.48 -5.96 -17.88
C GLU A 68 0.15 -7.31 -18.56
N PRO A 69 1.02 -7.86 -19.40
CA PRO A 69 0.70 -9.14 -20.07
C PRO A 69 0.85 -10.36 -19.17
N LYS A 70 1.36 -10.19 -17.96
CA LYS A 70 1.55 -11.32 -17.05
C LYS A 70 0.22 -11.79 -16.48
N SER A 71 0.17 -13.06 -16.02
CA SER A 71 -1.01 -13.61 -15.37
C SER A 71 -1.26 -12.88 -14.05
N LYS A 72 -2.50 -13.02 -13.54
CA LYS A 72 -2.86 -12.42 -12.26
C LYS A 72 -1.95 -12.93 -11.14
N GLY A 73 -1.68 -14.24 -11.12
CA GLY A 73 -0.80 -14.82 -10.10
C GLY A 73 0.61 -14.26 -10.15
N GLU A 74 1.16 -14.10 -11.35
CA GLU A 74 2.50 -13.54 -11.52
C GLU A 74 2.56 -12.09 -11.06
N LYS A 75 1.51 -11.31 -11.37
CA LYS A 75 1.42 -9.92 -10.93
C LYS A 75 1.37 -9.82 -9.41
N ILE A 76 0.57 -10.67 -8.78
CA ILE A 76 0.45 -10.68 -7.32
C ILE A 76 1.78 -11.07 -6.67
N ASP A 77 2.44 -12.10 -7.19
CA ASP A 77 3.72 -12.53 -6.64
C ASP A 77 4.78 -11.44 -6.73
N TYR A 78 4.87 -10.78 -7.87
CA TYR A 78 5.82 -9.68 -8.03
C TYR A 78 5.48 -8.51 -7.13
N MET A 79 4.22 -8.07 -7.13
CA MET A 79 3.79 -6.91 -6.38
C MET A 79 3.88 -7.12 -4.88
N LYS A 80 3.67 -8.34 -4.42
CA LYS A 80 3.82 -8.68 -3.01
C LYS A 80 5.21 -8.26 -2.49
N ASP A 81 6.24 -8.62 -3.23
CA ASP A 81 7.60 -8.29 -2.85
C ASP A 81 7.93 -6.82 -3.12
N ALA A 82 7.42 -6.28 -4.23
CA ALA A 82 7.64 -4.87 -4.57
C ALA A 82 7.02 -3.94 -3.54
N VAL A 83 5.79 -4.22 -3.12
CA VAL A 83 5.10 -3.44 -2.09
C VAL A 83 5.86 -3.52 -0.76
N ALA A 84 6.30 -4.72 -0.38
CA ALA A 84 7.05 -4.88 0.86
C ALA A 84 8.34 -4.08 0.85
N ALA A 85 9.10 -4.13 -0.24
CA ALA A 85 10.34 -3.37 -0.38
C ALA A 85 10.09 -1.87 -0.33
N TYR A 86 9.03 -1.41 -0.99
CA TYR A 86 8.69 0.01 -1.03
C TYR A 86 8.31 0.53 0.36
N VAL A 87 7.49 -0.23 1.08
CA VAL A 87 7.04 0.12 2.43
C VAL A 87 8.21 0.18 3.41
N VAL A 88 9.11 -0.80 3.36
CA VAL A 88 10.31 -0.81 4.20
C VAL A 88 11.16 0.42 3.93
N LYS A 89 11.33 0.77 2.67
CA LYS A 89 12.09 1.96 2.29
C LYS A 89 11.45 3.23 2.85
N LEU A 90 10.13 3.37 2.73
CA LEU A 90 9.42 4.51 3.28
C LEU A 90 9.60 4.61 4.80
N TYR A 91 9.53 3.47 5.48
CA TYR A 91 9.70 3.44 6.93
C TYR A 91 11.11 3.84 7.33
N GLU A 92 12.12 3.30 6.65
CA GLU A 92 13.52 3.61 6.93
C GLU A 92 13.87 5.07 6.66
N GLU A 93 13.21 5.67 5.66
CA GLU A 93 13.40 7.09 5.34
C GLU A 93 12.59 8.02 6.24
N GLY A 94 11.84 7.47 7.18
CA GLY A 94 11.03 8.26 8.09
C GLY A 94 9.78 8.86 7.46
N LYS A 95 9.37 8.35 6.30
CA LYS A 95 8.20 8.88 5.60
C LYS A 95 6.88 8.30 6.07
N ILE A 96 6.91 7.15 6.73
CA ILE A 96 5.74 6.55 7.35
C ILE A 96 6.08 6.09 8.76
N ASP A 97 5.09 6.07 9.63
CA ASP A 97 5.23 5.66 11.03
C ASP A 97 4.42 4.40 11.34
N GLY A 98 3.50 4.04 10.49
CA GLY A 98 2.69 2.85 10.67
C GLY A 98 1.97 2.45 9.40
N ILE A 99 1.32 1.30 9.44
CA ILE A 99 0.60 0.71 8.31
C ILE A 99 -0.78 0.29 8.76
N ILE A 100 -1.77 0.55 7.91
CA ILE A 100 -3.11 0.00 8.06
C ILE A 100 -3.54 -0.59 6.72
N SER A 101 -4.25 -1.69 6.76
CA SER A 101 -4.83 -2.30 5.56
C SER A 101 -6.20 -2.87 5.87
N VAL A 102 -7.12 -2.67 4.93
CA VAL A 102 -8.47 -3.23 4.99
C VAL A 102 -8.75 -3.82 3.62
N GLY A 103 -9.26 -5.03 3.55
CA GLY A 103 -9.60 -5.51 2.23
C GLY A 103 -9.65 -7.00 2.05
N GLY A 104 -9.76 -7.39 0.79
CA GLY A 104 -9.91 -8.77 0.39
C GLY A 104 -8.62 -9.58 0.43
N LEU A 105 -8.70 -10.81 -0.04
CA LEU A 105 -7.60 -11.77 0.06
C LEU A 105 -6.31 -11.30 -0.57
N GLN A 106 -6.36 -10.75 -1.77
CA GLN A 106 -5.16 -10.28 -2.48
C GLN A 106 -4.45 -9.19 -1.69
N ASN A 107 -5.20 -8.21 -1.23
CA ASN A 107 -4.63 -7.10 -0.46
C ASN A 107 -4.08 -7.58 0.88
N THR A 108 -4.74 -8.56 1.48
CA THR A 108 -4.29 -9.17 2.73
C THR A 108 -2.90 -9.78 2.58
N VAL A 109 -2.66 -10.52 1.50
CA VAL A 109 -1.37 -11.15 1.24
C VAL A 109 -0.27 -10.09 1.12
N MET A 110 -0.53 -9.04 0.37
CA MET A 110 0.44 -7.96 0.17
C MET A 110 0.73 -7.20 1.46
N ALA A 111 -0.32 -6.84 2.20
CA ALA A 111 -0.16 -6.10 3.43
C ALA A 111 0.55 -6.92 4.51
N ALA A 112 0.17 -8.18 4.66
CA ALA A 112 0.81 -9.06 5.65
C ALA A 112 2.29 -9.23 5.35
N ASN A 113 2.65 -9.43 4.09
CA ASN A 113 4.05 -9.58 3.70
C ASN A 113 4.84 -8.29 4.00
N ALA A 114 4.25 -7.13 3.71
CA ALA A 114 4.89 -5.85 4.02
C ALA A 114 5.08 -5.67 5.53
N MET A 115 4.05 -5.98 6.31
CA MET A 115 4.11 -5.85 7.75
C MET A 115 5.17 -6.75 8.39
N GLN A 116 5.37 -7.94 7.84
CA GLN A 116 6.38 -8.87 8.34
C GLN A 116 7.80 -8.38 8.11
N LYS A 117 8.00 -7.52 7.12
CA LYS A 117 9.32 -6.98 6.80
C LYS A 117 9.68 -5.76 7.65
N LEU A 118 8.72 -5.18 8.35
CA LEU A 118 9.00 -4.03 9.20
C LEU A 118 9.59 -4.47 10.55
N PRO A 119 10.43 -3.60 11.18
CA PRO A 119 11.04 -3.94 12.46
C PRO A 119 10.01 -4.18 13.56
N ILE A 120 10.40 -4.96 14.56
CA ILE A 120 9.62 -5.14 15.78
C ILE A 120 9.45 -3.78 16.44
N GLY A 121 8.23 -3.48 16.90
CA GLY A 121 7.93 -2.18 17.51
C GLY A 121 7.28 -1.18 16.56
N SER A 122 7.31 -1.45 15.25
CA SER A 122 6.57 -0.64 14.30
C SER A 122 5.06 -0.78 14.54
N ARG A 123 4.33 0.28 14.32
CA ARG A 123 2.87 0.24 14.46
C ARG A 123 2.25 -0.38 13.22
N LYS A 124 1.61 -1.52 13.40
CA LYS A 124 1.00 -2.28 12.32
C LYS A 124 -0.44 -2.59 12.69
N LEU A 125 -1.35 -2.30 11.79
CA LEU A 125 -2.75 -2.64 11.99
C LEU A 125 -3.30 -3.19 10.69
N TRP A 126 -3.94 -4.35 10.81
CA TRP A 126 -4.54 -5.01 9.67
C TRP A 126 -5.97 -5.41 10.00
N LEU A 127 -6.90 -5.03 9.12
CA LEU A 127 -8.31 -5.36 9.24
C LEU A 127 -8.76 -6.06 7.97
N GLN A 128 -9.47 -7.16 8.13
CA GLN A 128 -10.08 -7.87 7.01
C GLN A 128 -11.59 -7.78 7.14
N LEU A 129 -12.23 -7.26 6.11
CA LEU A 129 -13.68 -7.13 6.07
C LEU A 129 -14.30 -8.08 5.07
#